data_f4c848683dc8eb3d8512e35d4b32e5c8
#
_entry.id   f4c848683dc8eb3d8512e35d4b32e5c8
#
_cell.length_a   1.000
_cell.length_b   1.000
_cell.length_c   1.000
_cell.angle_alpha   90.00
_cell.angle_beta   90.00
_cell.angle_gamma   90.00
#
_symmetry.space_group_name_H-M   'P 1'
#
loop_
_entity.id
_entity.type
_entity.pdbx_description
1 polymer ?
#
loop_
_entity_poly.entity_id
_entity_poly.type
_entity_poly.pdbx_seq_one_letter_code
_entity_poly.pdbx_strand_id
1 'polypeptide(L)'
;MAVTFKDVARLAGVSTQTVSRVTNGADNVAEATRKRVNDAIKKLGYVPNKGAQMLSRAKSRIIGIVSLDISLHGVALIANGIRNQAHEMGYGTALTVLANNSIDEFRDAIRELIAQQVDAIIINAPVNQGIAKCLIEQFSQLTLVFIDVPEGTPVNHVRCDHHTGANLAVLHLIEQKRDSFVCISGPSESTASKIRYDAWQTQLQKHGAKEIACYEGDWQAASGHRAIKDLVLKGIDFDAVLVANDQMALGVLCALSEAGINVPKTVSVIGFDGIQDSQYFSPPLTTIKQDFDRLGRKAVKLMLNQMDKPGEIISEVLPVNLVIRQSTSEKTDSSYSKQEVLACLENIRRLLP
;
A
#
# COMPACT_ATOMS: atom_id res chain seq x y z
N MET A 1 -22.09 3.23 -38.44
CA MET A 1 -20.87 2.46 -38.77
C MET A 1 -19.70 2.97 -37.97
N ALA A 2 -18.85 2.08 -37.48
CA ALA A 2 -17.66 2.51 -36.76
C ALA A 2 -16.66 3.18 -37.71
N VAL A 3 -16.08 4.32 -37.29
CA VAL A 3 -15.04 5.04 -38.07
C VAL A 3 -13.78 4.17 -38.16
N THR A 4 -13.20 4.11 -39.36
CA THR A 4 -12.05 3.26 -39.67
C THR A 4 -10.80 4.08 -40.04
N PHE A 5 -9.63 3.43 -40.09
CA PHE A 5 -8.41 4.02 -40.66
C PHE A 5 -8.61 4.59 -42.07
N LYS A 6 -9.45 3.94 -42.88
CA LYS A 6 -9.75 4.39 -44.26
C LYS A 6 -10.49 5.72 -44.27
N ASP A 7 -11.37 5.95 -43.30
CA ASP A 7 -12.12 7.20 -43.22
C ASP A 7 -11.22 8.35 -42.79
N VAL A 8 -10.32 8.12 -41.79
CA VAL A 8 -9.29 9.09 -41.39
C VAL A 8 -8.36 9.42 -42.55
N ALA A 9 -7.86 8.40 -43.27
CA ALA A 9 -6.96 8.58 -44.41
C ALA A 9 -7.61 9.41 -45.51
N ARG A 10 -8.90 9.14 -45.80
CA ARG A 10 -9.69 9.89 -46.79
C ARG A 10 -9.85 11.35 -46.38
N LEU A 11 -10.20 11.62 -45.14
CA LEU A 11 -10.40 13.00 -44.66
C LEU A 11 -9.08 13.78 -44.58
N ALA A 12 -7.98 13.12 -44.20
CA ALA A 12 -6.65 13.75 -44.07
C ALA A 12 -5.91 13.89 -45.45
N GLY A 13 -6.42 13.26 -46.53
CA GLY A 13 -5.77 13.23 -47.81
C GLY A 13 -4.43 12.51 -47.82
N VAL A 14 -4.35 11.35 -47.13
CA VAL A 14 -3.13 10.55 -47.01
C VAL A 14 -3.40 9.05 -47.15
N SER A 15 -2.38 8.22 -47.26
CA SER A 15 -2.54 6.76 -47.24
C SER A 15 -2.89 6.24 -45.83
N THR A 16 -3.53 5.07 -45.76
CA THR A 16 -3.78 4.38 -44.47
C THR A 16 -2.47 4.06 -43.73
N GLN A 17 -1.39 3.80 -44.49
CA GLN A 17 -0.06 3.59 -43.94
C GLN A 17 0.48 4.87 -43.28
N THR A 18 0.21 6.06 -43.82
CA THR A 18 0.57 7.34 -43.22
C THR A 18 -0.22 7.60 -41.94
N VAL A 19 -1.52 7.28 -41.94
CA VAL A 19 -2.33 7.34 -40.70
C VAL A 19 -1.76 6.41 -39.62
N SER A 20 -1.40 5.17 -39.99
CA SER A 20 -0.76 4.21 -39.09
C SER A 20 0.55 4.73 -38.52
N ARG A 21 1.42 5.34 -39.37
CA ARG A 21 2.67 5.94 -38.88
C ARG A 21 2.45 7.09 -37.91
N VAL A 22 1.48 7.98 -38.17
CA VAL A 22 1.14 9.09 -37.28
C VAL A 22 0.58 8.58 -35.95
N THR A 23 -0.38 7.65 -35.98
CA THR A 23 -0.99 7.08 -34.77
C THR A 23 0.00 6.24 -33.95
N ASN A 24 1.04 5.70 -34.62
CA ASN A 24 2.12 4.96 -33.99
C ASN A 24 3.30 5.84 -33.52
N GLY A 25 3.22 7.16 -33.71
CA GLY A 25 4.25 8.08 -33.25
C GLY A 25 5.57 8.04 -34.06
N ALA A 26 5.55 7.55 -35.32
CA ALA A 26 6.75 7.46 -36.12
C ALA A 26 7.37 8.85 -36.41
N ASP A 27 8.67 9.01 -36.21
CA ASP A 27 9.35 10.31 -36.33
C ASP A 27 9.49 10.79 -37.80
N ASN A 28 9.40 9.86 -38.74
CA ASN A 28 9.60 10.12 -40.18
C ASN A 28 8.33 10.64 -40.89
N VAL A 29 7.43 11.34 -40.21
CA VAL A 29 6.25 11.97 -40.78
C VAL A 29 6.34 13.48 -40.61
N ALA A 30 6.27 14.23 -41.75
CA ALA A 30 6.29 15.69 -41.74
C ALA A 30 5.20 16.28 -40.82
N GLU A 31 5.54 17.31 -40.07
CA GLU A 31 4.68 17.93 -39.05
C GLU A 31 3.33 18.39 -39.63
N ALA A 32 3.32 18.99 -40.83
CA ALA A 32 2.09 19.38 -41.50
C ALA A 32 1.18 18.17 -41.81
N THR A 33 1.74 17.01 -42.12
CA THR A 33 0.98 15.76 -42.35
C THR A 33 0.46 15.19 -41.05
N ARG A 34 1.26 15.20 -39.98
CA ARG A 34 0.90 14.80 -38.63
C ARG A 34 -0.31 15.63 -38.12
N LYS A 35 -0.27 16.95 -38.31
CA LYS A 35 -1.36 17.84 -37.95
C LYS A 35 -2.65 17.50 -38.69
N ARG A 36 -2.60 17.35 -40.04
CA ARG A 36 -3.80 16.98 -40.85
C ARG A 36 -4.43 15.67 -40.36
N VAL A 37 -3.63 14.65 -40.08
CA VAL A 37 -4.13 13.37 -39.60
C VAL A 37 -4.75 13.49 -38.21
N ASN A 38 -4.12 14.21 -37.28
CA ASN A 38 -4.64 14.43 -35.94
C ASN A 38 -5.97 15.25 -35.95
N ASP A 39 -6.07 16.25 -36.85
CA ASP A 39 -7.29 17.01 -37.01
C ASP A 39 -8.42 16.14 -37.60
N ALA A 40 -8.12 15.24 -38.55
CA ALA A 40 -9.08 14.30 -39.07
C ALA A 40 -9.54 13.29 -38.02
N ILE A 41 -8.63 12.76 -37.16
CA ILE A 41 -8.94 11.88 -36.06
C ILE A 41 -9.92 12.56 -35.10
N LYS A 42 -9.63 13.81 -34.68
CA LYS A 42 -10.50 14.59 -33.79
C LYS A 42 -11.87 14.83 -34.42
N LYS A 43 -11.91 15.23 -35.69
CA LYS A 43 -13.16 15.55 -36.39
C LYS A 43 -14.09 14.35 -36.56
N LEU A 44 -13.51 13.17 -36.76
CA LEU A 44 -14.26 11.92 -36.93
C LEU A 44 -14.55 11.20 -35.61
N GLY A 45 -13.98 11.66 -34.47
CA GLY A 45 -14.05 10.94 -33.20
C GLY A 45 -13.40 9.56 -33.29
N TYR A 46 -12.41 9.40 -34.19
CA TYR A 46 -11.77 8.11 -34.37
C TYR A 46 -10.89 7.76 -33.16
N VAL A 47 -11.15 6.59 -32.56
CA VAL A 47 -10.30 6.04 -31.51
C VAL A 47 -9.42 4.94 -32.12
N PRO A 48 -8.08 5.13 -32.16
CA PRO A 48 -7.17 4.11 -32.68
C PRO A 48 -7.34 2.78 -31.95
N ASN A 49 -7.55 1.70 -32.70
CA ASN A 49 -7.64 0.36 -32.13
C ASN A 49 -6.25 -0.08 -31.65
N LYS A 50 -6.08 -0.19 -30.32
CA LYS A 50 -4.82 -0.63 -29.71
C LYS A 50 -4.40 -2.01 -30.22
N GLY A 51 -5.32 -2.95 -30.41
CA GLY A 51 -5.02 -4.27 -30.97
C GLY A 51 -4.38 -4.22 -32.35
N ALA A 52 -4.87 -3.31 -33.25
CA ALA A 52 -4.28 -3.12 -34.56
C ALA A 52 -2.88 -2.43 -34.49
N GLN A 53 -2.69 -1.58 -33.51
CA GLN A 53 -1.37 -0.97 -33.24
C GLN A 53 -0.37 -1.99 -32.70
N MET A 54 -0.79 -2.93 -31.85
CA MET A 54 0.03 -4.01 -31.29
C MET A 54 0.56 -4.94 -32.39
N LEU A 55 -0.24 -5.24 -33.42
CA LEU A 55 0.18 -6.04 -34.59
C LEU A 55 1.32 -5.38 -35.40
N SER A 56 1.46 -4.06 -35.32
CA SER A 56 2.51 -3.32 -36.02
C SER A 56 3.74 -2.98 -35.14
N ARG A 57 3.67 -3.22 -33.84
CA ARG A 57 4.73 -2.95 -32.88
C ARG A 57 5.11 -4.25 -32.17
N ALA A 58 6.40 -4.45 -31.89
CA ALA A 58 6.89 -5.59 -31.11
C ALA A 58 6.52 -5.51 -29.60
N LYS A 59 5.99 -4.37 -29.14
CA LYS A 59 5.62 -4.12 -27.73
C LYS A 59 4.18 -3.59 -27.64
N SER A 60 3.41 -4.10 -26.66
CA SER A 60 2.02 -3.69 -26.44
C SER A 60 1.88 -2.35 -25.71
N ARG A 61 2.89 -1.98 -24.95
CA ARG A 61 2.89 -0.89 -23.98
C ARG A 61 1.79 -1.04 -22.93
N ILE A 62 1.61 -2.25 -22.43
CA ILE A 62 0.70 -2.57 -21.32
C ILE A 62 1.51 -3.22 -20.22
N ILE A 63 1.35 -2.73 -19.00
CA ILE A 63 1.90 -3.30 -17.77
C ILE A 63 0.81 -4.09 -17.07
N GLY A 64 1.08 -5.35 -16.75
CA GLY A 64 0.21 -6.18 -15.92
C GLY A 64 0.39 -5.83 -14.43
N ILE A 65 -0.68 -5.87 -13.68
CA ILE A 65 -0.69 -5.75 -12.23
C ILE A 65 -1.42 -6.96 -11.67
N VAL A 66 -0.75 -7.74 -10.83
CA VAL A 66 -1.38 -8.80 -10.04
C VAL A 66 -1.57 -8.27 -8.63
N SER A 67 -2.79 -8.31 -8.10
CA SER A 67 -3.13 -7.80 -6.77
C SER A 67 -4.02 -8.79 -6.03
N LEU A 68 -3.99 -8.78 -4.68
CA LEU A 68 -4.85 -9.67 -3.89
C LEU A 68 -6.22 -9.05 -3.63
N ASP A 69 -6.26 -7.89 -2.99
CA ASP A 69 -7.52 -7.23 -2.62
C ASP A 69 -7.38 -5.71 -2.80
N ILE A 70 -8.08 -5.20 -3.81
CA ILE A 70 -8.06 -3.77 -4.13
C ILE A 70 -8.98 -2.93 -3.22
N SER A 71 -9.74 -3.54 -2.32
CA SER A 71 -10.52 -2.82 -1.31
C SER A 71 -9.64 -2.30 -0.16
N LEU A 72 -8.45 -2.89 0.01
CA LEU A 72 -7.47 -2.45 0.99
C LEU A 72 -6.81 -1.15 0.55
N HIS A 73 -6.82 -0.16 1.43
CA HIS A 73 -6.39 1.21 1.12
C HIS A 73 -4.95 1.28 0.59
N GLY A 74 -4.00 0.63 1.24
CA GLY A 74 -2.59 0.60 0.80
C GLY A 74 -2.43 -0.04 -0.58
N VAL A 75 -3.10 -1.16 -0.82
CA VAL A 75 -3.09 -1.88 -2.11
C VAL A 75 -3.62 -1.01 -3.24
N ALA A 76 -4.76 -0.32 -3.00
CA ALA A 76 -5.36 0.60 -3.97
C ALA A 76 -4.46 1.79 -4.29
N LEU A 77 -3.81 2.39 -3.29
CA LEU A 77 -2.90 3.51 -3.48
C LEU A 77 -1.63 3.11 -4.26
N ILE A 78 -1.08 1.94 -3.99
CA ILE A 78 0.05 1.39 -4.75
C ILE A 78 -0.36 1.19 -6.22
N ALA A 79 -1.50 0.54 -6.47
CA ALA A 79 -2.02 0.33 -7.83
C ALA A 79 -2.25 1.67 -8.57
N ASN A 80 -2.74 2.70 -7.87
CA ASN A 80 -2.87 4.04 -8.44
C ASN A 80 -1.52 4.67 -8.78
N GLY A 81 -0.51 4.54 -7.91
CA GLY A 81 0.87 4.96 -8.18
C GLY A 81 1.47 4.28 -9.42
N ILE A 82 1.27 2.95 -9.54
CA ILE A 82 1.67 2.18 -10.72
C ILE A 82 0.98 2.73 -11.97
N ARG A 83 -0.35 2.89 -11.94
CA ARG A 83 -1.13 3.40 -13.07
C ARG A 83 -0.67 4.80 -13.51
N ASN A 84 -0.47 5.71 -12.56
CA ASN A 84 -0.05 7.08 -12.84
C ASN A 84 1.33 7.10 -13.52
N GLN A 85 2.30 6.39 -12.96
CA GLN A 85 3.66 6.34 -13.54
C GLN A 85 3.68 5.63 -14.89
N ALA A 86 2.93 4.54 -15.04
CA ALA A 86 2.79 3.85 -16.32
C ALA A 86 2.24 4.79 -17.41
N HIS A 87 1.17 5.53 -17.10
CA HIS A 87 0.56 6.48 -18.01
C HIS A 87 1.52 7.60 -18.41
N GLU A 88 2.26 8.19 -17.45
CA GLU A 88 3.29 9.21 -17.71
C GLU A 88 4.39 8.70 -18.67
N MET A 89 4.70 7.40 -18.60
CA MET A 89 5.68 6.74 -19.47
C MET A 89 5.08 6.18 -20.77
N GLY A 90 3.79 6.47 -21.05
CA GLY A 90 3.09 6.05 -22.26
C GLY A 90 2.65 4.58 -22.27
N TYR A 91 2.51 3.96 -21.09
CA TYR A 91 1.98 2.60 -20.91
C TYR A 91 0.53 2.62 -20.41
N GLY A 92 -0.25 1.65 -20.87
CA GLY A 92 -1.51 1.27 -20.23
C GLY A 92 -1.28 0.28 -19.09
N THR A 93 -2.31 0.01 -18.30
CA THR A 93 -2.28 -1.02 -17.26
C THR A 93 -3.42 -2.01 -17.43
N ALA A 94 -3.17 -3.28 -17.14
CA ALA A 94 -4.15 -4.35 -16.99
C ALA A 94 -4.04 -4.91 -15.57
N LEU A 95 -5.17 -5.13 -14.90
CA LEU A 95 -5.21 -5.59 -13.51
C LEU A 95 -5.92 -6.92 -13.42
N THR A 96 -5.32 -7.88 -12.73
CA THR A 96 -5.94 -9.15 -12.32
C THR A 96 -5.88 -9.26 -10.80
N VAL A 97 -7.01 -9.63 -10.19
CA VAL A 97 -7.15 -9.78 -8.74
C VAL A 97 -7.19 -11.26 -8.39
N LEU A 98 -6.31 -11.67 -7.47
CA LEU A 98 -6.23 -13.05 -6.99
C LEU A 98 -7.37 -13.35 -6.02
N ALA A 99 -7.91 -14.57 -6.07
CA ALA A 99 -8.86 -15.07 -5.08
C ALA A 99 -8.18 -15.47 -3.76
N ASN A 100 -6.91 -15.91 -3.82
CA ASN A 100 -6.08 -16.29 -2.68
C ASN A 100 -4.58 -16.24 -3.04
N ASN A 101 -3.70 -16.48 -2.05
CA ASN A 101 -2.23 -16.45 -2.21
C ASN A 101 -1.61 -17.78 -2.66
N SER A 102 -2.36 -18.70 -3.30
CA SER A 102 -1.79 -19.94 -3.79
C SER A 102 -0.93 -19.71 -5.03
N ILE A 103 0.09 -20.55 -5.21
CA ILE A 103 0.97 -20.48 -6.39
C ILE A 103 0.19 -20.66 -7.70
N ASP A 104 -0.90 -21.42 -7.70
CA ASP A 104 -1.70 -21.67 -8.89
C ASP A 104 -2.51 -20.43 -9.27
N GLU A 105 -3.06 -19.69 -8.31
CA GLU A 105 -3.70 -18.39 -8.55
C GLU A 105 -2.73 -17.37 -9.19
N PHE A 106 -1.50 -17.30 -8.68
CA PHE A 106 -0.48 -16.45 -9.30
C PHE A 106 -0.17 -16.87 -10.73
N ARG A 107 -0.06 -18.17 -10.99
CA ARG A 107 0.21 -18.70 -12.33
C ARG A 107 -0.91 -18.37 -13.31
N ASP A 108 -2.13 -18.53 -12.89
CA ASP A 108 -3.31 -18.30 -13.74
C ASP A 108 -3.48 -16.79 -14.01
N ALA A 109 -3.31 -15.94 -13.01
CA ALA A 109 -3.30 -14.49 -13.17
C ALA A 109 -2.20 -14.00 -14.13
N ILE A 110 -0.99 -14.55 -14.02
CA ILE A 110 0.11 -14.20 -14.93
C ILE A 110 -0.21 -14.68 -16.36
N ARG A 111 -0.76 -15.91 -16.54
CA ARG A 111 -1.17 -16.42 -17.87
C ARG A 111 -2.26 -15.58 -18.48
N GLU A 112 -3.24 -15.14 -17.70
CA GLU A 112 -4.31 -14.23 -18.15
C GLU A 112 -3.71 -12.92 -18.67
N LEU A 113 -2.78 -12.31 -17.93
CA LEU A 113 -2.09 -11.08 -18.34
C LEU A 113 -1.22 -11.29 -19.59
N ILE A 114 -0.54 -12.44 -19.70
CA ILE A 114 0.21 -12.81 -20.93
C ILE A 114 -0.75 -12.93 -22.10
N ALA A 115 -1.94 -13.52 -21.94
CA ALA A 115 -2.95 -13.59 -23.00
C ALA A 115 -3.45 -12.19 -23.43
N GLN A 116 -3.43 -11.21 -22.52
CA GLN A 116 -3.68 -9.79 -22.80
C GLN A 116 -2.46 -9.08 -23.40
N GLN A 117 -1.36 -9.81 -23.66
CA GLN A 117 -0.12 -9.31 -24.27
C GLN A 117 0.56 -8.20 -23.46
N VAL A 118 0.58 -8.30 -22.14
CA VAL A 118 1.34 -7.34 -21.31
C VAL A 118 2.86 -7.49 -21.56
N ASP A 119 3.60 -6.40 -21.49
CA ASP A 119 5.07 -6.38 -21.72
C ASP A 119 5.85 -6.79 -20.45
N ALA A 120 5.28 -6.56 -19.26
CA ALA A 120 5.87 -6.90 -17.97
C ALA A 120 4.77 -6.91 -16.89
N ILE A 121 5.06 -7.47 -15.72
CA ILE A 121 4.08 -7.58 -14.62
C ILE A 121 4.68 -7.08 -13.29
N ILE A 122 3.89 -6.31 -12.56
CA ILE A 122 4.15 -5.94 -11.16
C ILE A 122 3.23 -6.76 -10.28
N ILE A 123 3.82 -7.47 -9.31
CA ILE A 123 3.10 -8.29 -8.33
C ILE A 123 2.95 -7.48 -7.04
N ASN A 124 1.74 -6.97 -6.82
CA ASN A 124 1.31 -6.21 -5.64
C ASN A 124 0.44 -7.09 -4.75
N ALA A 125 0.99 -8.21 -4.32
CA ALA A 125 0.34 -9.18 -3.44
C ALA A 125 1.40 -9.83 -2.55
N PRO A 126 1.05 -10.31 -1.34
CA PRO A 126 1.98 -10.99 -0.46
C PRO A 126 2.55 -12.25 -1.12
N VAL A 127 3.86 -12.34 -1.22
CA VAL A 127 4.57 -13.46 -1.87
C VAL A 127 5.71 -13.90 -0.95
N ASN A 128 5.76 -15.20 -0.63
CA ASN A 128 6.91 -15.75 0.04
C ASN A 128 8.08 -16.04 -0.93
N GLN A 129 9.27 -16.26 -0.38
CA GLN A 129 10.48 -16.49 -1.18
C GLN A 129 10.35 -17.66 -2.16
N GLY A 130 9.69 -18.76 -1.74
CA GLY A 130 9.52 -19.95 -2.59
C GLY A 130 8.63 -19.67 -3.80
N ILE A 131 7.49 -18.99 -3.59
CA ILE A 131 6.58 -18.57 -4.66
C ILE A 131 7.29 -17.60 -5.60
N ALA A 132 7.95 -16.56 -5.07
CA ALA A 132 8.65 -15.57 -5.88
C ALA A 132 9.71 -16.24 -6.80
N LYS A 133 10.52 -17.15 -6.26
CA LYS A 133 11.51 -17.91 -7.03
C LYS A 133 10.87 -18.76 -8.12
N CYS A 134 9.82 -19.51 -7.78
CA CYS A 134 9.10 -20.36 -8.73
C CYS A 134 8.50 -19.54 -9.89
N LEU A 135 7.93 -18.36 -9.60
CA LEU A 135 7.36 -17.47 -10.64
C LEU A 135 8.44 -16.93 -11.58
N ILE A 136 9.59 -16.48 -11.06
CA ILE A 136 10.72 -16.02 -11.90
C ILE A 136 11.24 -17.14 -12.80
N GLU A 137 11.40 -18.36 -12.28
CA GLU A 137 11.87 -19.51 -13.05
C GLU A 137 10.87 -19.89 -14.16
N GLN A 138 9.59 -19.95 -13.82
CA GLN A 138 8.53 -20.36 -14.75
C GLN A 138 8.26 -19.33 -15.86
N PHE A 139 8.34 -18.05 -15.53
CA PHE A 139 8.05 -16.94 -16.45
C PHE A 139 9.31 -16.14 -16.79
N SER A 140 10.43 -16.82 -16.98
CA SER A 140 11.77 -16.23 -17.21
C SER A 140 11.87 -15.29 -18.42
N GLN A 141 10.93 -15.38 -19.37
CA GLN A 141 10.86 -14.49 -20.54
C GLN A 141 10.14 -13.17 -20.25
N LEU A 142 9.55 -13.02 -19.05
CA LEU A 142 8.77 -11.87 -18.65
C LEU A 142 9.49 -11.11 -17.52
N THR A 143 9.56 -9.80 -17.62
CA THR A 143 10.06 -8.98 -16.51
C THR A 143 9.01 -8.95 -15.39
N LEU A 144 9.35 -9.51 -14.22
CA LEU A 144 8.55 -9.46 -13.01
C LEU A 144 9.21 -8.53 -11.99
N VAL A 145 8.42 -7.65 -11.37
CA VAL A 145 8.83 -6.82 -10.23
C VAL A 145 7.83 -7.06 -9.09
N PHE A 146 8.34 -7.24 -7.89
CA PHE A 146 7.55 -7.54 -6.71
C PHE A 146 7.46 -6.35 -5.76
N ILE A 147 6.38 -6.27 -5.02
CA ILE A 147 6.21 -5.33 -3.92
C ILE A 147 6.09 -6.13 -2.62
N ASP A 148 6.89 -5.72 -1.61
CA ASP A 148 6.90 -6.30 -0.28
C ASP A 148 7.14 -7.84 -0.23
N VAL A 149 8.30 -8.27 -0.71
CA VAL A 149 8.80 -9.64 -0.52
C VAL A 149 9.67 -9.75 0.74
N PRO A 150 9.87 -10.96 1.28
CA PRO A 150 10.79 -11.20 2.40
C PRO A 150 12.19 -10.71 2.09
N GLU A 151 12.88 -10.20 3.11
CA GLU A 151 14.26 -9.74 2.98
C GLU A 151 15.19 -10.85 2.49
N GLY A 152 16.14 -10.50 1.61
CA GLY A 152 17.04 -11.47 0.99
C GLY A 152 16.43 -12.29 -0.13
N THR A 153 15.18 -12.05 -0.53
CA THR A 153 14.59 -12.72 -1.69
C THR A 153 15.28 -12.22 -2.97
N PRO A 154 15.87 -13.14 -3.79
CA PRO A 154 16.67 -12.75 -4.95
C PRO A 154 15.80 -12.45 -6.17
N VAL A 155 14.96 -11.40 -6.08
CA VAL A 155 14.08 -10.91 -7.15
C VAL A 155 14.09 -9.39 -7.20
N ASN A 156 13.76 -8.80 -8.35
CA ASN A 156 13.57 -7.36 -8.45
C ASN A 156 12.37 -6.92 -7.62
N HIS A 157 12.60 -6.06 -6.63
CA HIS A 157 11.51 -5.63 -5.76
C HIS A 157 11.68 -4.21 -5.22
N VAL A 158 10.55 -3.64 -4.83
CA VAL A 158 10.48 -2.38 -4.08
C VAL A 158 9.68 -2.63 -2.81
N ARG A 159 10.14 -2.14 -1.67
CA ARG A 159 9.44 -2.26 -0.37
C ARG A 159 9.55 -0.98 0.45
N CYS A 160 8.66 -0.80 1.42
CA CYS A 160 8.85 0.18 2.48
C CYS A 160 9.73 -0.40 3.60
N ASP A 161 10.37 0.49 4.38
CA ASP A 161 11.16 0.10 5.53
C ASP A 161 10.25 -0.21 6.74
N HIS A 162 9.60 -1.37 6.69
CA HIS A 162 8.69 -1.81 7.75
C HIS A 162 9.39 -1.98 9.10
N HIS A 163 10.63 -2.46 9.08
CA HIS A 163 11.40 -2.69 10.30
C HIS A 163 11.68 -1.37 11.04
N THR A 164 12.23 -0.37 10.34
CA THR A 164 12.46 0.96 10.93
C THR A 164 11.16 1.60 11.41
N GLY A 165 10.08 1.51 10.62
CA GLY A 165 8.77 2.04 11.02
C GLY A 165 8.23 1.39 12.29
N ALA A 166 8.30 0.08 12.40
CA ALA A 166 7.86 -0.65 13.59
C ALA A 166 8.69 -0.27 14.83
N ASN A 167 10.01 -0.14 14.67
CA ASN A 167 10.90 0.31 15.74
C ASN A 167 10.55 1.73 16.22
N LEU A 168 10.30 2.67 15.29
CA LEU A 168 9.89 4.03 15.62
C LEU A 168 8.59 4.05 16.42
N ALA A 169 7.62 3.20 16.08
CA ALA A 169 6.35 3.11 16.79
C ALA A 169 6.53 2.67 18.25
N VAL A 170 7.32 1.62 18.49
CA VAL A 170 7.58 1.12 19.86
C VAL A 170 8.36 2.15 20.65
N LEU A 171 9.47 2.69 20.10
CA LEU A 171 10.32 3.66 20.81
C LEU A 171 9.52 4.89 21.21
N HIS A 172 8.65 5.42 20.35
CA HIS A 172 7.78 6.54 20.67
C HIS A 172 6.88 6.29 21.88
N LEU A 173 6.30 5.09 22.00
CA LEU A 173 5.46 4.74 23.15
C LEU A 173 6.27 4.48 24.43
N ILE A 174 7.45 3.88 24.31
CA ILE A 174 8.39 3.69 25.45
C ILE A 174 8.85 5.05 26.00
N GLU A 175 9.20 6.01 25.15
CA GLU A 175 9.54 7.38 25.55
C GLU A 175 8.41 8.07 26.31
N GLN A 176 7.15 7.68 26.01
CA GLN A 176 5.95 8.13 26.72
C GLN A 176 5.64 7.30 27.97
N LYS A 177 6.58 6.47 28.43
CA LYS A 177 6.48 5.64 29.64
C LYS A 177 5.36 4.58 29.57
N ARG A 178 4.97 4.14 28.37
CA ARG A 178 4.06 3.01 28.21
C ARG A 178 4.84 1.70 28.38
N ASP A 179 4.26 0.74 29.12
CA ASP A 179 4.97 -0.49 29.48
C ASP A 179 4.17 -1.78 29.23
N SER A 180 2.86 -1.68 28.94
CA SER A 180 1.94 -2.81 28.80
C SER A 180 1.22 -2.76 27.46
N PHE A 181 1.76 -3.53 26.50
CA PHE A 181 1.44 -3.42 25.08
C PHE A 181 0.47 -4.51 24.62
N VAL A 182 -0.50 -4.12 23.81
CA VAL A 182 -1.27 -5.00 22.96
C VAL A 182 -0.80 -4.83 21.51
N CYS A 183 -0.53 -5.94 20.83
CA CYS A 183 -0.14 -5.96 19.44
C CYS A 183 -1.30 -6.48 18.58
N ILE A 184 -1.70 -5.72 17.56
CA ILE A 184 -2.66 -6.17 16.55
C ILE A 184 -1.93 -6.24 15.22
N SER A 185 -1.49 -7.44 14.85
CA SER A 185 -0.80 -7.71 13.60
C SER A 185 -1.78 -7.71 12.41
N GLY A 186 -1.27 -7.73 11.18
CA GLY A 186 -2.07 -8.14 10.03
C GLY A 186 -2.02 -9.66 9.84
N PRO A 187 -2.55 -10.18 8.71
CA PRO A 187 -2.53 -11.60 8.39
C PRO A 187 -1.11 -12.18 8.40
N SER A 188 -0.98 -13.39 8.91
CA SER A 188 0.30 -14.10 9.06
C SER A 188 0.99 -14.41 7.72
N GLU A 189 0.25 -14.48 6.62
CA GLU A 189 0.81 -14.65 5.27
C GLU A 189 1.45 -13.38 4.71
N SER A 190 1.16 -12.21 5.31
CA SER A 190 1.70 -10.93 4.86
C SER A 190 3.13 -10.72 5.34
N THR A 191 4.07 -10.55 4.41
CA THR A 191 5.46 -10.19 4.70
C THR A 191 5.55 -8.90 5.52
N ALA A 192 4.79 -7.87 5.17
CA ALA A 192 4.76 -6.60 5.89
C ALA A 192 4.29 -6.78 7.34
N SER A 193 3.21 -7.58 7.55
CA SER A 193 2.70 -7.90 8.89
C SER A 193 3.77 -8.57 9.74
N LYS A 194 4.39 -9.59 9.21
CA LYS A 194 5.43 -10.36 9.91
C LYS A 194 6.62 -9.48 10.31
N ILE A 195 7.16 -8.69 9.38
CA ILE A 195 8.30 -7.80 9.66
C ILE A 195 7.96 -6.79 10.75
N ARG A 196 6.74 -6.18 10.68
CA ARG A 196 6.29 -5.22 11.70
C ARG A 196 6.19 -5.88 13.07
N TYR A 197 5.58 -7.04 13.16
CA TYR A 197 5.39 -7.75 14.42
C TYR A 197 6.71 -8.24 15.03
N ASP A 198 7.59 -8.86 14.24
CA ASP A 198 8.92 -9.32 14.69
C ASP A 198 9.76 -8.14 15.21
N ALA A 199 9.68 -6.98 14.56
CA ALA A 199 10.37 -5.77 15.01
C ALA A 199 9.76 -5.22 16.31
N TRP A 200 8.45 -5.22 16.47
CA TRP A 200 7.79 -4.84 17.74
C TRP A 200 8.25 -5.73 18.88
N GLN A 201 8.18 -7.05 18.72
CA GLN A 201 8.62 -8.00 19.75
C GLN A 201 10.07 -7.76 20.16
N THR A 202 10.96 -7.59 19.17
CA THR A 202 12.39 -7.34 19.41
C THR A 202 12.59 -6.07 20.24
N GLN A 203 11.90 -4.97 19.91
CA GLN A 203 12.04 -3.71 20.63
C GLN A 203 11.39 -3.77 22.01
N LEU A 204 10.20 -4.38 22.16
CA LEU A 204 9.56 -4.55 23.46
C LEU A 204 10.46 -5.35 24.42
N GLN A 205 11.02 -6.46 23.97
CA GLN A 205 11.96 -7.27 24.75
C GLN A 205 13.21 -6.48 25.14
N LYS A 206 13.79 -5.74 24.19
CA LYS A 206 15.01 -4.93 24.44
C LYS A 206 14.79 -3.86 25.52
N HIS A 207 13.59 -3.31 25.62
CA HIS A 207 13.28 -2.25 26.59
C HIS A 207 12.57 -2.77 27.86
N GLY A 208 12.38 -4.10 27.99
CA GLY A 208 11.73 -4.69 29.16
C GLY A 208 10.22 -4.39 29.25
N ALA A 209 9.61 -3.93 28.16
CA ALA A 209 8.18 -3.70 28.07
C ALA A 209 7.42 -5.03 27.85
N LYS A 210 6.18 -5.10 28.32
CA LYS A 210 5.41 -6.34 28.33
C LYS A 210 4.45 -6.38 27.14
N GLU A 211 4.54 -7.42 26.32
CA GLU A 211 3.45 -7.77 25.42
C GLU A 211 2.38 -8.52 26.23
N ILE A 212 1.24 -7.89 26.42
CA ILE A 212 0.12 -8.45 27.21
C ILE A 212 -0.70 -9.42 26.35
N ALA A 213 -0.92 -9.07 25.09
CA ALA A 213 -1.66 -9.89 24.14
C ALA A 213 -1.27 -9.55 22.70
N CYS A 214 -1.38 -10.54 21.82
CA CYS A 214 -1.28 -10.36 20.37
C CYS A 214 -2.53 -10.94 19.70
N TYR A 215 -3.08 -10.18 18.75
CA TYR A 215 -4.21 -10.58 17.90
C TYR A 215 -3.81 -10.49 16.43
N GLU A 216 -4.15 -11.51 15.66
CA GLU A 216 -4.06 -11.46 14.22
C GLU A 216 -5.30 -10.77 13.65
N GLY A 217 -5.10 -9.71 12.88
CA GLY A 217 -6.13 -8.99 12.15
C GLY A 217 -6.13 -9.33 10.66
N ASP A 218 -7.09 -8.74 9.95
CA ASP A 218 -7.36 -8.97 8.54
C ASP A 218 -7.24 -7.69 7.69
N TRP A 219 -6.53 -6.69 8.20
CA TRP A 219 -6.41 -5.34 7.67
C TRP A 219 -7.68 -4.49 7.74
N GLN A 220 -8.83 -5.04 8.15
CA GLN A 220 -10.11 -4.36 8.24
C GLN A 220 -10.38 -3.83 9.66
N ALA A 221 -11.10 -2.71 9.76
CA ALA A 221 -11.42 -2.08 11.05
C ALA A 221 -12.14 -3.04 12.01
N ALA A 222 -12.97 -3.94 11.49
CA ALA A 222 -13.71 -4.90 12.28
C ALA A 222 -12.81 -5.83 13.11
N SER A 223 -11.63 -6.22 12.60
CA SER A 223 -10.70 -7.09 13.35
C SER A 223 -10.05 -6.35 14.51
N GLY A 224 -9.64 -5.10 14.34
CA GLY A 224 -9.13 -4.26 15.42
C GLY A 224 -10.17 -4.02 16.51
N HIS A 225 -11.43 -3.77 16.12
CA HIS A 225 -12.55 -3.61 17.03
C HIS A 225 -12.81 -4.88 17.86
N ARG A 226 -12.86 -6.05 17.20
CA ARG A 226 -13.05 -7.35 17.90
C ARG A 226 -11.94 -7.63 18.91
N ALA A 227 -10.68 -7.36 18.56
CA ALA A 227 -9.54 -7.59 19.44
C ALA A 227 -9.65 -6.80 20.74
N ILE A 228 -9.99 -5.52 20.67
CA ILE A 228 -10.15 -4.68 21.87
C ILE A 228 -11.38 -5.08 22.68
N LYS A 229 -12.51 -5.40 22.03
CA LYS A 229 -13.71 -5.87 22.75
C LYS A 229 -13.43 -7.15 23.56
N ASP A 230 -12.68 -8.09 23.00
CA ASP A 230 -12.31 -9.31 23.71
C ASP A 230 -11.44 -9.01 24.94
N LEU A 231 -10.46 -8.10 24.83
CA LEU A 231 -9.59 -7.69 25.94
C LEU A 231 -10.39 -7.01 27.07
N VAL A 232 -11.28 -6.08 26.70
CA VAL A 232 -12.13 -5.37 27.67
C VAL A 232 -13.06 -6.34 28.42
N LEU A 233 -13.67 -7.28 27.69
CA LEU A 233 -14.54 -8.31 28.30
C LEU A 233 -13.78 -9.23 29.25
N LYS A 234 -12.50 -9.49 28.99
CA LYS A 234 -11.62 -10.29 29.86
C LYS A 234 -11.05 -9.50 31.04
N GLY A 235 -11.30 -8.20 31.12
CA GLY A 235 -10.75 -7.32 32.17
C GLY A 235 -9.22 -7.23 32.13
N ILE A 236 -8.62 -7.30 30.96
CA ILE A 236 -7.16 -7.24 30.79
C ILE A 236 -6.73 -5.78 30.72
N ASP A 237 -5.80 -5.38 31.59
CA ASP A 237 -5.23 -4.04 31.63
C ASP A 237 -4.06 -3.91 30.64
N PHE A 238 -4.06 -2.80 29.91
CA PHE A 238 -2.97 -2.40 28.99
C PHE A 238 -2.95 -0.88 28.84
N ASP A 239 -1.83 -0.31 28.41
CA ASP A 239 -1.70 1.15 28.28
C ASP A 239 -1.23 1.60 26.89
N ALA A 240 -0.90 0.66 26.00
CA ALA A 240 -0.51 0.94 24.62
C ALA A 240 -1.05 -0.12 23.64
N VAL A 241 -1.44 0.32 22.45
CA VAL A 241 -1.83 -0.57 21.34
C VAL A 241 -1.01 -0.23 20.09
N LEU A 242 -0.24 -1.22 19.62
CA LEU A 242 0.46 -1.21 18.34
C LEU A 242 -0.44 -1.89 17.31
N VAL A 243 -0.79 -1.17 16.25
CA VAL A 243 -1.71 -1.68 15.23
C VAL A 243 -1.02 -1.67 13.86
N ALA A 244 -1.06 -2.80 13.18
CA ALA A 244 -0.30 -2.99 11.95
C ALA A 244 -0.81 -2.18 10.76
N ASN A 245 -2.02 -1.60 10.82
CA ASN A 245 -2.46 -0.57 9.86
C ASN A 245 -3.47 0.43 10.47
N ASP A 246 -3.70 1.55 9.79
CA ASP A 246 -4.60 2.60 10.25
C ASP A 246 -6.08 2.19 10.18
N GLN A 247 -6.48 1.30 9.28
CA GLN A 247 -7.85 0.81 9.19
C GLN A 247 -8.23 -0.02 10.42
N MET A 248 -7.36 -0.95 10.83
CA MET A 248 -7.58 -1.67 12.10
C MET A 248 -7.52 -0.73 13.31
N ALA A 249 -6.63 0.28 13.28
CA ALA A 249 -6.55 1.29 14.34
C ALA A 249 -7.84 2.10 14.50
N LEU A 250 -8.57 2.37 13.41
CA LEU A 250 -9.92 2.96 13.49
C LEU A 250 -10.87 2.08 14.31
N GLY A 251 -10.84 0.76 14.07
CA GLY A 251 -11.63 -0.20 14.85
C GLY A 251 -11.23 -0.24 16.32
N VAL A 252 -9.92 -0.17 16.61
CA VAL A 252 -9.39 -0.07 17.98
C VAL A 252 -9.93 1.17 18.69
N LEU A 253 -9.82 2.34 18.06
CA LEU A 253 -10.29 3.60 18.62
C LEU A 253 -11.81 3.56 18.90
N CYS A 254 -12.59 2.97 18.00
CA CYS A 254 -14.02 2.78 18.16
C CYS A 254 -14.33 1.93 19.40
N ALA A 255 -13.71 0.76 19.53
CA ALA A 255 -13.95 -0.15 20.66
C ALA A 255 -13.51 0.44 22.01
N LEU A 256 -12.38 1.17 22.05
CA LEU A 256 -11.93 1.88 23.26
C LEU A 256 -12.95 2.97 23.66
N SER A 257 -13.47 3.73 22.69
CA SER A 257 -14.51 4.74 22.91
C SER A 257 -15.81 4.14 23.45
N GLU A 258 -16.27 3.01 22.86
CA GLU A 258 -17.45 2.27 23.34
C GLU A 258 -17.27 1.78 24.79
N ALA A 259 -16.05 1.41 25.18
CA ALA A 259 -15.72 0.98 26.53
C ALA A 259 -15.47 2.15 27.51
N GLY A 260 -15.56 3.41 27.06
CA GLY A 260 -15.27 4.57 27.89
C GLY A 260 -13.79 4.74 28.26
N ILE A 261 -12.88 4.05 27.54
CA ILE A 261 -11.43 4.11 27.75
C ILE A 261 -10.86 5.33 27.01
N ASN A 262 -10.21 6.22 27.75
CA ASN A 262 -9.72 7.48 27.18
C ASN A 262 -8.43 7.27 26.38
N VAL A 263 -8.44 7.67 25.11
CA VAL A 263 -7.26 7.77 24.27
C VAL A 263 -6.91 9.26 24.12
N PRO A 264 -5.69 9.67 24.43
CA PRO A 264 -4.49 8.89 24.76
C PRO A 264 -4.23 8.73 26.28
N LYS A 265 -5.02 9.32 27.16
CA LYS A 265 -4.70 9.40 28.60
C LYS A 265 -4.51 8.03 29.25
N THR A 266 -5.47 7.14 29.06
CA THR A 266 -5.43 5.78 29.62
C THR A 266 -4.64 4.85 28.71
N VAL A 267 -4.96 4.83 27.42
CA VAL A 267 -4.35 3.96 26.41
C VAL A 267 -3.87 4.79 25.24
N SER A 268 -2.60 4.68 24.87
CA SER A 268 -2.07 5.23 23.63
C SER A 268 -2.26 4.26 22.48
N VAL A 269 -2.63 4.77 21.29
CA VAL A 269 -2.82 3.96 20.09
C VAL A 269 -1.93 4.50 18.97
N ILE A 270 -1.17 3.62 18.33
CA ILE A 270 -0.36 3.96 17.16
C ILE A 270 -0.69 3.02 16.01
N GLY A 271 -0.93 3.60 14.83
CA GLY A 271 -1.20 2.90 13.59
C GLY A 271 0.01 2.76 12.68
N PHE A 272 -0.23 2.28 11.49
CA PHE A 272 0.74 2.16 10.42
C PHE A 272 0.02 2.42 9.10
N ASP A 273 0.66 2.99 8.10
CA ASP A 273 0.30 3.37 6.73
C ASP A 273 0.25 4.88 6.53
N GLY A 274 -0.26 5.66 7.50
CA GLY A 274 -0.42 7.10 7.37
C GLY A 274 -1.48 7.47 6.34
N ILE A 275 -2.63 6.76 6.32
CA ILE A 275 -3.72 7.07 5.41
C ILE A 275 -4.25 8.48 5.65
N GLN A 276 -4.76 9.11 4.59
CA GLN A 276 -5.20 10.50 4.68
C GLN A 276 -6.31 10.71 5.73
N ASP A 277 -7.20 9.75 5.87
CA ASP A 277 -8.33 9.82 6.80
C ASP A 277 -7.91 9.73 8.28
N SER A 278 -6.73 9.15 8.58
CA SER A 278 -6.27 8.93 9.95
C SER A 278 -6.07 10.22 10.75
N GLN A 279 -5.90 11.37 10.08
CA GLN A 279 -5.84 12.69 10.73
C GLN A 279 -7.22 13.20 11.23
N TYR A 280 -8.30 12.57 10.76
CA TYR A 280 -9.68 12.91 11.13
C TYR A 280 -10.33 11.87 12.04
N PHE A 281 -9.58 10.87 12.49
CA PHE A 281 -10.05 9.94 13.51
C PHE A 281 -10.25 10.66 14.84
N SER A 282 -10.97 10.07 15.76
CA SER A 282 -11.21 10.63 17.08
C SER A 282 -10.63 9.71 18.17
N PRO A 283 -9.48 10.13 18.76
CA PRO A 283 -8.61 11.26 18.39
C PRO A 283 -7.85 11.04 17.08
N PRO A 284 -7.27 12.11 16.47
CA PRO A 284 -6.36 12.00 15.33
C PRO A 284 -5.22 11.02 15.58
N LEU A 285 -5.03 10.06 14.67
CA LEU A 285 -4.17 8.89 14.89
C LEU A 285 -2.68 9.21 14.64
N THR A 286 -1.85 8.95 15.63
CA THR A 286 -0.39 8.83 15.48
C THR A 286 -0.10 7.57 14.66
N THR A 287 0.73 7.67 13.62
CA THR A 287 0.92 6.56 12.68
C THR A 287 2.29 6.60 12.02
N ILE A 288 2.75 5.46 11.54
CA ILE A 288 3.92 5.37 10.65
C ILE A 288 3.44 5.59 9.23
N LYS A 289 3.89 6.67 8.61
CA LYS A 289 3.50 7.03 7.24
C LYS A 289 4.37 6.33 6.21
N GLN A 290 3.72 5.63 5.28
CA GLN A 290 4.29 5.07 4.06
C GLN A 290 3.88 5.94 2.86
N ASP A 291 4.75 5.99 1.84
CA ASP A 291 4.45 6.67 0.58
C ASP A 291 4.08 5.63 -0.50
N PHE A 292 2.83 5.17 -0.46
CA PHE A 292 2.31 4.15 -1.36
C PHE A 292 2.30 4.58 -2.84
N ASP A 293 2.01 5.86 -3.13
CA ASP A 293 2.09 6.37 -4.51
C ASP A 293 3.52 6.28 -5.03
N ARG A 294 4.49 6.73 -4.23
CA ARG A 294 5.92 6.64 -4.58
C ARG A 294 6.38 5.19 -4.74
N LEU A 295 5.88 4.27 -3.89
CA LEU A 295 6.19 2.84 -3.97
C LEU A 295 5.76 2.27 -5.33
N GLY A 296 4.51 2.52 -5.73
CA GLY A 296 4.00 2.10 -7.04
C GLY A 296 4.76 2.73 -8.21
N ARG A 297 5.07 4.04 -8.13
CA ARG A 297 5.88 4.75 -9.13
C ARG A 297 7.29 4.16 -9.28
N LYS A 298 7.92 3.81 -8.16
CA LYS A 298 9.25 3.19 -8.15
C LYS A 298 9.23 1.80 -8.77
N ALA A 299 8.21 0.99 -8.49
CA ALA A 299 8.06 -0.33 -9.11
C ALA A 299 8.00 -0.25 -10.64
N VAL A 300 7.27 0.71 -11.21
CA VAL A 300 7.25 0.93 -12.67
C VAL A 300 8.62 1.34 -13.20
N LYS A 301 9.31 2.28 -12.55
CA LYS A 301 10.64 2.72 -12.99
C LYS A 301 11.65 1.58 -12.97
N LEU A 302 11.65 0.79 -11.89
CA LEU A 302 12.49 -0.40 -11.79
C LEU A 302 12.20 -1.39 -12.92
N MET A 303 10.93 -1.67 -13.15
CA MET A 303 10.48 -2.59 -14.20
C MET A 303 10.94 -2.14 -15.59
N LEU A 304 10.73 -0.87 -15.95
CA LEU A 304 11.15 -0.33 -17.25
C LEU A 304 12.67 -0.36 -17.41
N ASN A 305 13.43 -0.08 -16.33
CA ASN A 305 14.88 -0.20 -16.35
C ASN A 305 15.32 -1.65 -16.64
N GLN A 306 14.69 -2.63 -16.00
CA GLN A 306 14.98 -4.06 -16.20
C GLN A 306 14.58 -4.56 -17.59
N MET A 307 13.51 -4.00 -18.19
CA MET A 307 13.12 -4.31 -19.58
C MET A 307 14.11 -3.77 -20.60
N ASP A 308 14.69 -2.60 -20.36
CA ASP A 308 15.65 -1.96 -21.29
C ASP A 308 17.06 -2.51 -21.10
N LYS A 309 17.46 -2.80 -19.87
CA LYS A 309 18.78 -3.28 -19.49
C LYS A 309 18.64 -4.40 -18.46
N PRO A 310 18.34 -5.63 -18.90
CA PRO A 310 18.35 -6.78 -18.00
C PRO A 310 19.73 -6.94 -17.37
N GLY A 311 19.79 -7.09 -16.06
CA GLY A 311 21.07 -7.17 -15.36
C GLY A 311 20.91 -7.68 -13.93
N GLU A 312 21.65 -7.07 -13.02
CA GLU A 312 21.61 -7.42 -11.60
C GLU A 312 20.22 -7.19 -10.98
N ILE A 313 19.90 -8.04 -10.00
CA ILE A 313 18.69 -7.91 -9.20
C ILE A 313 18.77 -6.62 -8.39
N ILE A 314 17.74 -5.80 -8.48
CA ILE A 314 17.63 -4.54 -7.77
C ILE A 314 16.59 -4.65 -6.66
N SER A 315 17.00 -4.30 -5.45
CA SER A 315 16.14 -4.14 -4.27
C SER A 315 16.12 -2.66 -3.88
N GLU A 316 14.95 -2.02 -3.92
CA GLU A 316 14.78 -0.64 -3.46
C GLU A 316 13.96 -0.62 -2.17
N VAL A 317 14.45 0.11 -1.14
CA VAL A 317 13.76 0.30 0.14
C VAL A 317 13.40 1.77 0.29
N LEU A 318 12.12 2.06 0.49
CA LEU A 318 11.62 3.41 0.71
C LEU A 318 11.54 3.71 2.21
N PRO A 319 12.04 4.88 2.63
CA PRO A 319 11.94 5.29 4.02
C PRO A 319 10.49 5.54 4.44
N VAL A 320 10.22 5.38 5.73
CA VAL A 320 8.96 5.69 6.39
C VAL A 320 9.18 6.73 7.49
N ASN A 321 8.12 7.39 7.93
CA ASN A 321 8.22 8.44 8.93
C ASN A 321 7.13 8.29 10.00
N LEU A 322 7.46 8.57 11.26
CA LEU A 322 6.48 8.72 12.33
C LEU A 322 5.76 10.07 12.19
N VAL A 323 4.44 10.03 12.18
CA VAL A 323 3.57 11.22 12.21
C VAL A 323 2.84 11.24 13.55
N ILE A 324 3.29 12.10 14.46
CA ILE A 324 2.72 12.23 15.79
C ILE A 324 1.45 13.07 15.73
N ARG A 325 0.39 12.55 16.34
CA ARG A 325 -0.91 13.23 16.48
C ARG A 325 -1.44 13.06 17.90
N GLN A 326 -2.76 12.98 18.10
CA GLN A 326 -3.41 13.06 19.41
C GLN A 326 -3.75 11.70 20.02
N SER A 327 -3.53 10.58 19.34
CA SER A 327 -3.79 9.24 19.87
C SER A 327 -2.69 8.69 20.76
N THR A 328 -1.61 9.46 20.96
CA THR A 328 -0.50 9.12 21.85
C THR A 328 -0.14 10.31 22.73
N SER A 329 0.22 10.06 23.98
CA SER A 329 0.75 11.06 24.92
C SER A 329 1.54 10.36 26.03
N GLU A 330 2.34 11.13 26.75
CA GLU A 330 3.02 10.62 27.94
C GLU A 330 1.98 10.06 28.93
N LYS A 331 2.29 8.90 29.52
CA LYS A 331 1.50 8.30 30.58
C LYS A 331 1.51 9.24 31.79
N THR A 332 0.38 9.86 32.08
CA THR A 332 0.24 10.62 33.32
C THR A 332 -0.06 9.61 34.43
N ASP A 333 0.80 9.55 35.44
CA ASP A 333 0.50 8.85 36.67
C ASP A 333 -0.76 9.47 37.27
N SER A 334 -1.92 8.88 36.96
CA SER A 334 -3.21 9.33 37.49
C SER A 334 -3.46 8.80 38.90
N SER A 335 -2.41 8.61 39.70
CA SER A 335 -2.54 8.42 41.11
C SER A 335 -2.54 9.78 41.80
N TYR A 336 -3.60 10.55 41.61
CA TYR A 336 -3.99 11.43 42.73
C TYR A 336 -4.20 10.54 43.93
N SER A 337 -3.34 10.65 44.90
CA SER A 337 -3.54 9.93 46.17
C SER A 337 -4.93 10.26 46.69
N LYS A 338 -5.56 9.34 47.37
CA LYS A 338 -6.88 9.58 48.01
C LYS A 338 -6.87 10.87 48.85
N GLN A 339 -5.71 11.25 49.39
CA GLN A 339 -5.46 12.49 50.13
C GLN A 339 -5.50 13.74 49.23
N GLU A 340 -4.91 13.70 48.02
CA GLU A 340 -4.97 14.84 47.09
C GLU A 340 -6.37 15.07 46.54
N VAL A 341 -7.12 14.00 46.25
CA VAL A 341 -8.52 14.09 45.84
C VAL A 341 -9.39 14.69 46.96
N LEU A 342 -9.18 14.25 48.19
CA LEU A 342 -9.88 14.79 49.36
C LEU A 342 -9.53 16.27 49.61
N ALA A 343 -8.25 16.66 49.49
CA ALA A 343 -7.82 18.06 49.61
C ALA A 343 -8.42 18.95 48.51
N CYS A 344 -8.51 18.43 47.27
CA CYS A 344 -9.16 19.13 46.18
C CYS A 344 -10.68 19.31 46.38
N LEU A 345 -11.35 18.28 46.90
CA LEU A 345 -12.77 18.33 47.24
C LEU A 345 -13.05 19.30 48.40
N GLU A 346 -12.19 19.36 49.43
CA GLU A 346 -12.29 20.33 50.50
C GLU A 346 -12.08 21.76 50.03
N ASN A 347 -11.15 22.02 49.14
CA ASN A 347 -10.96 23.32 48.53
C ASN A 347 -12.17 23.75 47.68
N ILE A 348 -12.75 22.84 46.90
CA ILE A 348 -13.98 23.13 46.12
C ILE A 348 -15.13 23.43 47.06
N ARG A 349 -15.28 22.70 48.18
CA ARG A 349 -16.32 22.94 49.20
C ARG A 349 -16.21 24.30 49.90
N ARG A 350 -14.98 24.85 50.04
CA ARG A 350 -14.74 26.18 50.60
C ARG A 350 -15.03 27.32 49.61
N LEU A 351 -15.06 27.02 48.31
CA LEU A 351 -15.33 28.01 47.26
C LEU A 351 -16.80 28.05 46.82
N LEU A 352 -17.61 27.10 47.31
CA LEU A 352 -19.07 27.09 47.08
C LEU A 352 -19.75 27.88 48.22
N PRO A 353 -20.65 28.85 47.91
CA PRO A 353 -21.38 29.64 48.90
C PRO A 353 -22.34 28.84 49.77
#